data_986e06acc0ef6742d8a4da5556b03a93
#
_entry.id   986e06acc0ef6742d8a4da5556b03a93
#
_cell.length_a   1.000
_cell.length_b   1.000
_cell.length_c   1.000
_cell.angle_alpha   90.00
_cell.angle_beta   90.00
_cell.angle_gamma   90.00
#
_symmetry.space_group_name_H-M   'P 1'
#
loop_
_entity.id
_entity.type
_entity.pdbx_description
1 polymer ?
#
loop_
_entity_poly.entity_id
_entity_poly.type
_entity_poly.pdbx_seq_one_letter_code
_entity_poly.pdbx_strand_id
1 'polypeptide(L)'
;MKKTGEVERTRQKARGKNAFSHRLTRLRTPESAGFYQEHLHGGNQEEGRSANRNVVLDCGWGRLLFAQTFENNEAIIEALRAEAPASRDILFYVSDPHVLLSQAPQEIFLDPSHTFRLELSNYRAGGRRTRGISIRRAASEIDADGINAVYAACGMVQLRADFFSSERDNRAVTYFVAQDDATGEIVGTVTGINHQRLFNDPDQGGSLWCLAVHPQARQPGIGEKLVRKLAEHFQARGLNHVDLSVLYDNDNAIRLYEKLKFRRVPLFAIKRKNAINEKFFALPISSVDALNPYARIIVDEALRRGVHVDITDAKGGFFRLSHGGRSIHCRESLSEMTSGVAMSICDDKAVTRRTVAKAGLVVPEQIPADGSDETLDAFLEKHGKLVVKPARGEQGRGISVGISTMKDLRAAIRQAREVCDNVLLEACFEGEDLRLVIIDYKLVAAAVRRPPRVIGDGKSTIRKLIETQSRRRLAATGGESRIPIDAETKRCLEQQGLILDDVLADRREITVRKAANLHTGGTIHDVTATVDKTLVDAACKAARAIEIPVVGIDFMVKSPETPEYVFIEANERPGLANHEPQPTAARFVECLFPQLGTNIP
;
A
#
# COMPACT_ATOMS: atom_id res chain seq x y z
N MET A 1 68.51 2.58 -30.77
CA MET A 1 67.18 3.04 -31.19
C MET A 1 66.42 1.95 -32.00
N LYS A 2 66.13 0.80 -31.45
CA LYS A 2 65.35 -0.26 -32.13
C LYS A 2 64.48 -1.09 -31.15
N LYS A 3 64.07 -0.53 -30.01
CA LYS A 3 63.16 -1.24 -29.03
C LYS A 3 61.84 -0.53 -28.70
N THR A 4 61.61 0.68 -29.28
CA THR A 4 60.36 1.44 -29.00
C THR A 4 59.22 1.21 -30.01
N GLY A 5 59.51 0.61 -31.16
CA GLY A 5 58.51 0.36 -32.22
C GLY A 5 57.65 -0.90 -32.06
N GLU A 6 58.10 -1.87 -31.28
CA GLU A 6 57.38 -3.15 -31.10
C GLU A 6 56.30 -3.11 -29.99
N VAL A 7 56.50 -2.24 -29.01
CA VAL A 7 55.51 -2.06 -27.90
C VAL A 7 54.29 -1.28 -28.37
N GLU A 8 54.42 -0.36 -29.33
CA GLU A 8 53.28 0.39 -29.89
C GLU A 8 52.41 -0.45 -30.84
N ARG A 9 53.03 -1.35 -31.62
CA ARG A 9 52.27 -2.27 -32.49
C ARG A 9 51.51 -3.34 -31.71
N THR A 10 51.97 -3.74 -30.54
CA THR A 10 51.28 -4.70 -29.67
C THR A 10 50.13 -4.05 -28.93
N ARG A 11 50.21 -2.75 -28.59
CA ARG A 11 49.07 -1.99 -27.98
C ARG A 11 47.95 -1.67 -29.00
N GLN A 12 48.25 -1.47 -30.26
CA GLN A 12 47.23 -1.27 -31.31
C GLN A 12 46.49 -2.59 -31.68
N LYS A 13 47.15 -3.76 -31.59
CA LYS A 13 46.47 -5.05 -31.80
C LYS A 13 45.60 -5.50 -30.62
N ALA A 14 45.88 -5.02 -29.41
CA ALA A 14 45.01 -5.32 -28.24
C ALA A 14 43.73 -4.45 -28.19
N ARG A 15 43.68 -3.29 -28.87
CA ARG A 15 42.49 -2.45 -28.99
C ARG A 15 41.42 -2.96 -29.98
N GLY A 16 41.76 -3.94 -30.83
CA GLY A 16 40.87 -4.45 -31.88
C GLY A 16 39.98 -5.63 -31.51
N LYS A 17 40.01 -6.11 -30.26
CA LYS A 17 39.23 -7.31 -29.86
C LYS A 17 38.05 -7.05 -28.93
N ASN A 18 37.73 -5.80 -28.58
CA ASN A 18 36.50 -5.42 -27.90
C ASN A 18 35.57 -4.61 -28.83
N ALA A 19 35.50 -4.97 -30.10
CA ALA A 19 34.47 -4.48 -30.97
C ALA A 19 33.13 -5.14 -30.53
N PHE A 20 32.28 -4.34 -29.90
CA PHE A 20 30.83 -4.64 -29.84
C PHE A 20 30.41 -5.13 -31.24
N SER A 21 29.48 -6.12 -31.30
CA SER A 21 28.99 -6.61 -32.57
C SER A 21 28.60 -5.41 -33.46
N HIS A 22 28.86 -5.48 -34.73
CA HIS A 22 28.58 -4.44 -35.72
C HIS A 22 27.11 -3.96 -35.67
N ARG A 23 26.22 -4.79 -35.18
CA ARG A 23 24.81 -4.53 -34.94
C ARG A 23 24.51 -3.62 -33.72
N LEU A 24 25.23 -3.80 -32.62
CA LEU A 24 25.07 -2.94 -31.44
C LEU A 24 25.59 -1.53 -31.66
N THR A 25 26.59 -1.38 -32.55
CA THR A 25 27.10 -0.06 -32.96
C THR A 25 26.06 0.67 -33.81
N ARG A 26 25.27 -0.03 -34.63
CA ARG A 26 24.16 0.57 -35.40
C ARG A 26 23.02 1.06 -34.50
N LEU A 27 22.73 0.40 -33.38
CA LEU A 27 21.76 0.86 -32.39
C LEU A 27 22.22 2.12 -31.61
N ARG A 28 23.47 2.54 -31.75
CA ARG A 28 24.06 3.72 -31.09
C ARG A 28 24.18 4.97 -31.97
N THR A 29 23.98 4.87 -33.29
CA THR A 29 24.10 6.01 -34.17
C THR A 29 22.72 6.62 -34.46
N PRO A 30 22.63 7.96 -34.62
CA PRO A 30 21.39 8.61 -35.07
C PRO A 30 20.83 8.00 -36.36
N GLU A 31 21.72 7.45 -37.22
CA GLU A 31 21.35 6.71 -38.42
C GLU A 31 20.57 5.41 -38.15
N SER A 32 20.76 4.78 -36.98
CA SER A 32 19.96 3.59 -36.63
C SER A 32 18.55 3.92 -36.17
N ALA A 33 18.32 5.09 -35.57
CA ALA A 33 16.98 5.61 -35.33
C ALA A 33 16.29 5.96 -36.67
N GLY A 34 17.07 6.51 -37.62
CA GLY A 34 16.60 6.72 -39.01
C GLY A 34 16.26 5.44 -39.74
N PHE A 35 17.02 4.36 -39.55
CA PHE A 35 16.75 3.08 -40.18
C PHE A 35 15.38 2.49 -39.77
N TYR A 36 15.02 2.57 -38.50
CA TYR A 36 13.67 2.17 -38.05
C TYR A 36 12.59 3.15 -38.53
N GLN A 37 12.87 4.46 -38.57
CA GLN A 37 11.93 5.45 -39.10
C GLN A 37 11.78 5.36 -40.61
N GLU A 38 12.86 5.16 -41.39
CA GLU A 38 12.79 5.01 -42.85
C GLU A 38 12.06 3.74 -43.28
N HIS A 39 12.20 2.63 -42.55
CA HIS A 39 11.45 1.39 -42.84
C HIS A 39 9.98 1.48 -42.42
N LEU A 40 9.63 2.39 -41.51
CA LEU A 40 8.27 2.69 -41.11
C LEU A 40 7.59 3.75 -42.02
N HIS A 41 8.38 4.62 -42.72
CA HIS A 41 7.84 5.77 -43.45
C HIS A 41 8.12 5.77 -44.95
N GLY A 42 8.84 4.79 -45.51
CA GLY A 42 9.30 5.07 -46.72
C GLY A 42 9.49 4.28 -47.92
N GLY A 43 8.59 4.27 -48.75
CA GLY A 43 8.86 4.31 -50.17
C GLY A 43 9.36 3.02 -50.82
N ASN A 44 8.56 2.55 -51.58
CA ASN A 44 8.47 1.52 -52.59
C ASN A 44 7.67 0.29 -52.15
N GLN A 45 6.50 0.25 -52.68
CA GLN A 45 5.61 -0.89 -52.72
C GLN A 45 6.32 -2.06 -53.43
N GLU A 46 7.07 -2.84 -52.66
CA GLU A 46 7.14 -4.26 -52.86
C GLU A 46 6.25 -4.90 -51.78
N GLU A 47 5.34 -5.76 -52.20
CA GLU A 47 4.38 -6.49 -51.38
C GLU A 47 5.09 -7.31 -50.30
N GLY A 48 5.50 -6.67 -49.19
CA GLY A 48 6.20 -7.25 -48.05
C GLY A 48 5.68 -6.66 -46.77
N ARG A 49 4.83 -7.37 -46.07
CA ARG A 49 4.33 -7.28 -44.70
C ARG A 49 4.80 -6.03 -43.92
N SER A 50 3.92 -5.04 -43.85
CA SER A 50 4.10 -3.86 -42.95
C SER A 50 4.43 -4.31 -41.53
N ALA A 51 5.46 -3.73 -40.91
CA ALA A 51 5.73 -3.94 -39.49
C ALA A 51 4.54 -3.40 -38.64
N ASN A 52 4.10 -4.16 -37.67
CA ASN A 52 3.06 -3.71 -36.76
C ASN A 52 3.57 -2.53 -35.93
N ARG A 53 2.73 -1.48 -35.79
CA ARG A 53 3.05 -0.27 -35.01
C ARG A 53 2.46 -0.36 -33.61
N ASN A 54 3.09 0.32 -32.65
CA ASN A 54 2.64 0.44 -31.27
C ASN A 54 2.35 -0.95 -30.63
N VAL A 55 3.31 -1.87 -30.75
CA VAL A 55 3.10 -3.27 -30.38
C VAL A 55 3.07 -3.43 -28.86
N VAL A 56 1.94 -3.89 -28.38
CA VAL A 56 1.66 -4.26 -27.00
C VAL A 56 1.21 -5.71 -26.96
N LEU A 57 1.90 -6.56 -26.22
CA LEU A 57 1.59 -7.98 -26.08
C LEU A 57 1.11 -8.27 -24.67
N ASP A 58 -0.07 -8.84 -24.54
CA ASP A 58 -0.55 -9.40 -23.26
C ASP A 58 0.16 -10.72 -22.97
N CYS A 59 0.75 -10.82 -21.79
CA CYS A 59 1.49 -11.99 -21.32
C CYS A 59 0.80 -12.68 -20.13
N GLY A 60 -0.46 -12.34 -19.83
CA GLY A 60 -1.24 -12.91 -18.74
C GLY A 60 -0.89 -12.39 -17.34
N TRP A 61 0.35 -11.98 -17.09
CA TRP A 61 0.84 -11.36 -15.86
C TRP A 61 0.99 -9.82 -15.97
N GLY A 62 0.79 -9.28 -17.16
CA GLY A 62 0.95 -7.88 -17.56
C GLY A 62 1.25 -7.81 -19.05
N ARG A 63 1.57 -6.62 -19.55
CA ARG A 63 1.83 -6.40 -20.97
C ARG A 63 3.31 -6.09 -21.21
N LEU A 64 3.83 -6.55 -22.35
CA LEU A 64 5.11 -6.15 -22.89
C LEU A 64 4.89 -5.14 -24.01
N LEU A 65 5.52 -3.98 -23.87
CA LEU A 65 5.53 -2.91 -24.85
C LEU A 65 6.92 -2.88 -25.50
N PHE A 66 6.95 -2.87 -26.84
CA PHE A 66 8.20 -2.88 -27.61
C PHE A 66 8.52 -1.47 -28.10
N ALA A 67 9.38 -0.74 -27.38
CA ALA A 67 9.64 0.69 -27.56
C ALA A 67 9.98 1.06 -29.01
N GLN A 68 10.76 0.23 -29.72
CA GLN A 68 11.16 0.45 -31.10
C GLN A 68 10.00 0.39 -32.13
N THR A 69 8.82 -0.04 -31.72
CA THR A 69 7.63 -0.12 -32.59
C THR A 69 6.71 1.08 -32.45
N PHE A 70 6.94 1.94 -31.46
CA PHE A 70 6.10 3.10 -31.19
C PHE A 70 6.50 4.30 -32.04
N GLU A 71 5.51 5.08 -32.44
CA GLU A 71 5.72 6.24 -33.31
C GLU A 71 6.40 7.42 -32.59
N ASN A 72 6.11 7.59 -31.31
CA ASN A 72 6.66 8.65 -30.47
C ASN A 72 6.56 8.29 -28.99
N ASN A 73 7.16 9.12 -28.12
CA ASN A 73 7.19 8.92 -26.68
C ASN A 73 5.81 9.12 -26.02
N GLU A 74 4.98 10.00 -26.56
CA GLU A 74 3.63 10.25 -26.06
C GLU A 74 2.77 8.98 -26.17
N ALA A 75 2.83 8.29 -27.30
CA ALA A 75 2.13 7.02 -27.51
C ALA A 75 2.62 5.93 -26.52
N ILE A 76 3.90 5.92 -26.19
CA ILE A 76 4.47 5.02 -25.19
C ILE A 76 3.89 5.33 -23.79
N ILE A 77 3.88 6.60 -23.39
CA ILE A 77 3.38 7.03 -22.08
C ILE A 77 1.89 6.69 -21.93
N GLU A 78 1.08 6.98 -22.97
CA GLU A 78 -0.34 6.63 -22.96
C GLU A 78 -0.56 5.10 -22.88
N ALA A 79 0.23 4.31 -23.59
CA ALA A 79 0.16 2.87 -23.52
C ALA A 79 0.52 2.33 -22.11
N LEU A 80 1.51 2.96 -21.43
CA LEU A 80 1.86 2.62 -20.05
C LEU A 80 0.77 3.06 -19.07
N ARG A 81 0.11 4.20 -19.27
CA ARG A 81 -1.01 4.68 -18.44
C ARG A 81 -2.19 3.72 -18.45
N ALA A 82 -2.39 3.01 -19.55
CA ALA A 82 -3.43 1.99 -19.68
C ALA A 82 -3.09 0.65 -18.96
N GLU A 83 -2.07 0.62 -18.09
CA GLU A 83 -1.76 -0.54 -17.26
C GLU A 83 -2.92 -0.89 -16.33
N ALA A 84 -3.37 -2.13 -16.37
CA ALA A 84 -4.47 -2.61 -15.53
C ALA A 84 -4.04 -2.75 -14.05
N PRO A 85 -4.97 -2.58 -13.10
CA PRO A 85 -4.70 -2.86 -11.70
C PRO A 85 -4.15 -4.28 -11.47
N ALA A 86 -3.21 -4.43 -10.54
CA ALA A 86 -2.53 -5.68 -10.22
C ALA A 86 -1.74 -6.33 -11.38
N SER A 87 -1.52 -5.62 -12.48
CA SER A 87 -0.68 -6.03 -13.60
C SER A 87 0.68 -5.35 -13.53
N ARG A 88 1.66 -5.93 -14.23
CA ARG A 88 3.01 -5.36 -14.38
C ARG A 88 3.32 -5.20 -15.86
N ASP A 89 3.22 -3.97 -16.36
CA ASP A 89 3.63 -3.66 -17.71
C ASP A 89 5.13 -3.36 -17.78
N ILE A 90 5.78 -3.76 -18.85
CA ILE A 90 7.21 -3.56 -19.07
C ILE A 90 7.39 -2.99 -20.47
N LEU A 91 7.87 -1.77 -20.55
CA LEU A 91 8.40 -1.22 -21.79
C LEU A 91 9.85 -1.69 -21.96
N PHE A 92 10.13 -2.36 -23.05
CA PHE A 92 11.44 -2.95 -23.34
C PHE A 92 12.06 -2.35 -24.61
N TYR A 93 13.37 -2.50 -24.78
CA TYR A 93 14.17 -1.96 -25.90
C TYR A 93 14.28 -0.43 -25.94
N VAL A 94 14.30 0.21 -24.80
CA VAL A 94 14.53 1.66 -24.71
C VAL A 94 16.02 1.95 -24.88
N SER A 95 16.40 2.75 -25.89
CA SER A 95 17.80 3.19 -26.11
C SER A 95 18.13 4.45 -25.30
N ASP A 96 17.18 5.38 -25.21
CA ASP A 96 17.35 6.69 -24.60
C ASP A 96 16.36 6.91 -23.44
N PRO A 97 16.52 6.14 -22.33
CA PRO A 97 15.55 6.16 -21.24
C PRO A 97 15.41 7.53 -20.56
N HIS A 98 16.48 8.34 -20.54
CA HIS A 98 16.48 9.68 -19.94
C HIS A 98 15.52 10.65 -20.64
N VAL A 99 15.33 10.51 -21.96
CA VAL A 99 14.40 11.35 -22.73
C VAL A 99 12.96 11.01 -22.35
N LEU A 100 12.60 9.72 -22.32
CA LEU A 100 11.26 9.27 -21.96
C LEU A 100 10.93 9.60 -20.50
N LEU A 101 11.88 9.37 -19.58
CA LEU A 101 11.72 9.69 -18.16
C LEU A 101 11.50 11.19 -17.91
N SER A 102 12.09 12.07 -18.72
CA SER A 102 11.93 13.52 -18.57
C SER A 102 10.49 13.99 -18.84
N GLN A 103 9.72 13.23 -19.63
CA GLN A 103 8.35 13.58 -20.02
C GLN A 103 7.30 13.14 -18.97
N ALA A 104 7.55 12.06 -18.23
CA ALA A 104 6.64 11.55 -17.20
C ALA A 104 7.38 11.09 -15.93
N PRO A 105 8.21 11.92 -15.29
CA PRO A 105 9.09 11.51 -14.18
C PRO A 105 8.33 11.06 -12.94
N GLN A 106 7.08 11.49 -12.79
CA GLN A 106 6.22 11.12 -11.66
C GLN A 106 5.54 9.75 -11.86
N GLU A 107 5.40 9.29 -13.10
CA GLU A 107 4.59 8.12 -13.45
C GLU A 107 5.44 6.88 -13.76
N ILE A 108 6.64 7.08 -14.31
CA ILE A 108 7.51 6.00 -14.79
C ILE A 108 8.88 6.04 -14.12
N PHE A 109 9.58 4.91 -14.14
CA PHE A 109 10.96 4.81 -13.63
C PHE A 109 11.78 3.84 -14.47
N LEU A 110 13.11 4.03 -14.44
CA LEU A 110 14.06 3.12 -15.06
C LEU A 110 14.13 1.83 -14.23
N ASP A 111 13.78 0.70 -14.84
CA ASP A 111 13.89 -0.59 -14.18
C ASP A 111 15.35 -0.90 -13.84
N PRO A 112 15.69 -1.22 -12.58
CA PRO A 112 17.06 -1.52 -12.17
C PRO A 112 17.49 -2.90 -12.67
N SER A 113 17.45 -3.10 -13.97
CA SER A 113 17.77 -4.36 -14.63
C SER A 113 18.84 -4.21 -15.71
N HIS A 114 19.50 -5.31 -16.00
CA HIS A 114 20.44 -5.43 -17.11
C HIS A 114 19.82 -6.24 -18.24
N THR A 115 19.97 -5.77 -19.45
CA THR A 115 19.60 -6.53 -20.64
C THR A 115 20.78 -7.38 -21.11
N PHE A 116 20.55 -8.66 -21.32
CA PHE A 116 21.52 -9.61 -21.85
C PHE A 116 21.03 -10.19 -23.17
N ARG A 117 21.96 -10.44 -24.08
CA ARG A 117 21.74 -11.03 -25.41
C ARG A 117 22.57 -12.29 -25.62
N LEU A 118 21.94 -13.32 -26.15
CA LEU A 118 22.58 -14.53 -26.68
C LEU A 118 22.47 -14.54 -28.20
N GLU A 119 23.59 -14.50 -28.89
CA GLU A 119 23.65 -14.73 -30.35
C GLU A 119 23.46 -16.22 -30.64
N LEU A 120 22.37 -16.59 -31.29
CA LEU A 120 22.03 -17.99 -31.56
C LEU A 120 22.94 -18.66 -32.59
N SER A 121 23.61 -17.90 -33.46
CA SER A 121 24.66 -18.39 -34.36
C SER A 121 25.85 -18.98 -33.60
N ASN A 122 26.15 -18.46 -32.40
CA ASN A 122 27.23 -18.90 -31.55
C ASN A 122 26.80 -19.94 -30.51
N TYR A 123 25.49 -20.17 -30.39
CA TYR A 123 24.97 -21.13 -29.42
C TYR A 123 25.24 -22.56 -29.86
N ARG A 124 25.68 -23.41 -28.94
CA ARG A 124 25.86 -24.85 -29.14
C ARG A 124 24.96 -25.60 -28.18
N ALA A 125 24.12 -26.46 -28.74
CA ALA A 125 23.30 -27.35 -27.93
C ALA A 125 24.19 -28.24 -27.05
N GLY A 126 23.77 -28.48 -25.83
CA GLY A 126 24.50 -29.29 -24.86
C GLY A 126 23.99 -29.01 -23.45
N GLY A 127 24.49 -29.76 -22.49
CA GLY A 127 24.16 -29.62 -21.08
C GLY A 127 24.06 -30.97 -20.39
N ARG A 128 24.14 -30.96 -19.06
CA ARG A 128 23.97 -32.18 -18.26
C ARG A 128 22.51 -32.67 -18.37
N ARG A 129 22.33 -33.97 -18.60
CA ARG A 129 21.00 -34.60 -18.47
C ARG A 129 20.59 -34.52 -17.00
N THR A 130 19.56 -33.75 -16.69
CA THR A 130 18.91 -33.77 -15.38
C THR A 130 17.96 -34.97 -15.36
N ARG A 131 18.26 -36.00 -14.58
CA ARG A 131 17.34 -37.13 -14.41
C ARG A 131 16.10 -36.69 -13.63
N GLY A 132 14.93 -37.23 -13.96
CA GLY A 132 13.69 -36.99 -13.23
C GLY A 132 13.01 -35.64 -13.54
N ILE A 133 13.45 -34.92 -14.58
CA ILE A 133 12.78 -33.65 -15.04
C ILE A 133 12.62 -33.72 -16.55
N SER A 134 11.39 -33.59 -17.03
CA SER A 134 11.04 -33.39 -18.43
C SER A 134 10.69 -31.94 -18.72
N ILE A 135 11.06 -31.46 -19.91
CA ILE A 135 10.65 -30.12 -20.36
C ILE A 135 9.72 -30.25 -21.54
N ARG A 136 8.54 -29.69 -21.41
CA ARG A 136 7.51 -29.68 -22.45
C ARG A 136 6.92 -28.28 -22.65
N ARG A 137 6.20 -28.09 -23.75
CA ARG A 137 5.41 -26.89 -23.97
C ARG A 137 4.15 -26.95 -23.08
N ALA A 138 3.82 -25.83 -22.45
CA ALA A 138 2.53 -25.67 -21.78
C ALA A 138 1.43 -25.42 -22.83
N ALA A 139 0.25 -25.98 -22.62
CA ALA A 139 -0.85 -25.92 -23.57
C ALA A 139 -2.25 -25.99 -22.94
N SER A 140 -2.39 -26.04 -21.64
CA SER A 140 -3.67 -26.25 -20.95
C SER A 140 -3.83 -25.34 -19.71
N GLU A 141 -5.07 -25.17 -19.26
CA GLU A 141 -5.39 -24.44 -18.04
C GLU A 141 -4.76 -25.10 -16.80
N ILE A 142 -4.63 -26.44 -16.81
CA ILE A 142 -3.92 -27.16 -15.73
C ILE A 142 -2.45 -26.74 -15.68
N ASP A 143 -1.84 -26.45 -16.83
CA ASP A 143 -0.49 -25.91 -16.87
C ASP A 143 -0.42 -24.48 -16.32
N ALA A 144 -1.47 -23.67 -16.49
CA ALA A 144 -1.57 -22.34 -15.90
C ALA A 144 -1.56 -22.39 -14.38
N ASP A 145 -2.30 -23.31 -13.79
CA ASP A 145 -2.33 -23.52 -12.32
C ASP A 145 -0.94 -23.92 -11.80
N GLY A 146 -0.26 -24.83 -12.47
CA GLY A 146 1.10 -25.23 -12.13
C GLY A 146 2.13 -24.11 -12.28
N ILE A 147 2.02 -23.29 -13.34
CA ILE A 147 2.85 -22.08 -13.54
C ILE A 147 2.58 -21.08 -12.43
N ASN A 148 1.30 -20.83 -12.08
CA ASN A 148 0.90 -19.90 -11.04
C ASN A 148 1.39 -20.34 -9.65
N ALA A 149 1.43 -21.64 -9.35
CA ALA A 149 2.03 -22.16 -8.13
C ALA A 149 3.53 -21.81 -8.05
N VAL A 150 4.27 -21.96 -9.17
CA VAL A 150 5.69 -21.56 -9.24
C VAL A 150 5.84 -20.04 -9.10
N TYR A 151 5.01 -19.24 -9.78
CA TYR A 151 5.06 -17.77 -9.70
C TYR A 151 4.77 -17.27 -8.27
N ALA A 152 3.73 -17.82 -7.62
CA ALA A 152 3.41 -17.49 -6.24
C ALA A 152 4.56 -17.78 -5.28
N ALA A 153 5.17 -18.97 -5.41
CA ALA A 153 6.33 -19.38 -4.60
C ALA A 153 7.57 -18.49 -4.82
N CYS A 154 7.67 -17.84 -5.99
CA CYS A 154 8.75 -16.92 -6.35
C CYS A 154 8.38 -15.42 -6.14
N GLY A 155 7.20 -15.09 -5.60
CA GLY A 155 6.73 -13.71 -5.42
C GLY A 155 6.52 -12.96 -6.74
N MET A 156 6.12 -13.67 -7.81
CA MET A 156 5.87 -13.12 -9.14
C MET A 156 4.37 -12.90 -9.37
N VAL A 157 4.03 -11.99 -10.28
CA VAL A 157 2.65 -11.80 -10.74
C VAL A 157 2.17 -13.04 -11.46
N GLN A 158 0.98 -13.52 -11.10
CA GLN A 158 0.38 -14.73 -11.65
C GLN A 158 -0.30 -14.47 -12.99
N LEU A 159 -0.47 -15.53 -13.79
CA LEU A 159 -1.27 -15.51 -15.01
C LEU A 159 -2.75 -15.40 -14.66
N ARG A 160 -3.53 -14.69 -15.48
CA ARG A 160 -4.98 -14.73 -15.39
C ARG A 160 -5.51 -16.15 -15.66
N ALA A 161 -6.61 -16.50 -15.02
CA ALA A 161 -7.21 -17.83 -15.09
C ALA A 161 -7.56 -18.29 -16.54
N ASP A 162 -7.97 -17.34 -17.38
CA ASP A 162 -8.40 -17.58 -18.78
C ASP A 162 -7.29 -17.39 -19.81
N PHE A 163 -6.05 -17.16 -19.39
CA PHE A 163 -4.96 -16.76 -20.29
C PHE A 163 -4.69 -17.76 -21.41
N PHE A 164 -4.61 -19.06 -21.12
CA PHE A 164 -4.31 -20.05 -22.14
C PHE A 164 -5.48 -20.33 -23.09
N SER A 165 -6.72 -20.12 -22.66
CA SER A 165 -7.89 -20.24 -23.53
C SER A 165 -8.01 -19.04 -24.45
N SER A 166 -7.74 -17.83 -23.96
CA SER A 166 -7.80 -16.58 -24.75
C SER A 166 -6.66 -16.45 -25.76
N GLU A 167 -5.46 -16.93 -25.41
CA GLU A 167 -4.23 -16.80 -26.22
C GLU A 167 -3.88 -18.07 -27.03
N ARG A 168 -4.82 -18.98 -27.20
CA ARG A 168 -4.60 -20.31 -27.80
C ARG A 168 -3.97 -20.26 -29.20
N ASP A 169 -4.32 -19.26 -29.99
CA ASP A 169 -3.85 -19.07 -31.36
C ASP A 169 -2.62 -18.16 -31.48
N ASN A 170 -2.16 -17.57 -30.38
CA ASN A 170 -0.99 -16.70 -30.38
C ASN A 170 0.29 -17.53 -30.53
N ARG A 171 0.81 -17.58 -31.77
CA ARG A 171 2.04 -18.33 -32.11
C ARG A 171 3.32 -17.55 -31.80
N ALA A 172 3.22 -16.30 -31.40
CA ALA A 172 4.38 -15.48 -31.00
C ALA A 172 4.86 -15.82 -29.59
N VAL A 173 3.98 -16.29 -28.71
CA VAL A 173 4.29 -16.65 -27.33
C VAL A 173 4.44 -18.15 -27.17
N THR A 174 5.45 -18.59 -26.39
CA THR A 174 5.68 -19.99 -26.07
C THR A 174 6.03 -20.12 -24.59
N TYR A 175 5.28 -20.93 -23.88
CA TYR A 175 5.58 -21.33 -22.51
C TYR A 175 6.22 -22.72 -22.49
N PHE A 176 7.36 -22.86 -21.83
CA PHE A 176 7.94 -24.16 -21.46
C PHE A 176 7.83 -24.36 -19.97
N VAL A 177 7.45 -25.57 -19.57
CA VAL A 177 7.40 -26.01 -18.18
C VAL A 177 8.37 -27.16 -17.95
N ALA A 178 8.99 -27.14 -16.78
CA ALA A 178 9.77 -28.24 -16.25
C ALA A 178 8.87 -29.04 -15.30
N GLN A 179 8.62 -30.29 -15.63
CA GLN A 179 7.77 -31.23 -14.90
C GLN A 179 8.63 -32.25 -14.17
N ASP A 180 8.37 -32.50 -12.91
CA ASP A 180 8.96 -33.61 -12.15
C ASP A 180 8.35 -34.92 -12.63
N ASP A 181 9.19 -35.84 -13.12
CA ASP A 181 8.75 -37.10 -13.71
C ASP A 181 8.13 -38.05 -12.67
N ALA A 182 8.42 -37.86 -11.39
CA ALA A 182 7.92 -38.72 -10.31
C ALA A 182 6.56 -38.26 -9.79
N THR A 183 6.34 -36.93 -9.67
CA THR A 183 5.11 -36.37 -9.09
C THR A 183 4.14 -35.83 -10.16
N GLY A 184 4.63 -35.54 -11.37
CA GLY A 184 3.88 -34.87 -12.41
C GLY A 184 3.71 -33.35 -12.19
N GLU A 185 4.26 -32.81 -11.10
CA GLU A 185 4.13 -31.39 -10.76
C GLU A 185 5.03 -30.49 -11.61
N ILE A 186 4.56 -29.28 -11.92
CA ILE A 186 5.37 -28.26 -12.57
C ILE A 186 6.26 -27.59 -11.51
N VAL A 187 7.57 -27.73 -11.71
CA VAL A 187 8.60 -27.21 -10.80
C VAL A 187 9.41 -26.04 -11.39
N GLY A 188 9.12 -25.64 -12.61
CA GLY A 188 9.74 -24.48 -13.23
C GLY A 188 9.08 -24.09 -14.54
N THR A 189 9.30 -22.87 -14.98
CA THR A 189 8.71 -22.32 -16.21
C THR A 189 9.60 -21.26 -16.84
N VAL A 190 9.43 -21.04 -18.16
CA VAL A 190 10.02 -19.93 -18.91
C VAL A 190 9.10 -19.55 -20.05
N THR A 191 8.97 -18.23 -20.31
CA THR A 191 8.21 -17.70 -21.42
C THR A 191 9.16 -17.19 -22.50
N GLY A 192 8.89 -17.53 -23.75
CA GLY A 192 9.62 -17.05 -24.92
C GLY A 192 8.70 -16.32 -25.89
N ILE A 193 9.17 -15.18 -26.40
CA ILE A 193 8.44 -14.36 -27.37
C ILE A 193 9.25 -14.27 -28.66
N ASN A 194 8.60 -14.58 -29.78
CA ASN A 194 9.17 -14.52 -31.11
C ASN A 194 8.79 -13.18 -31.76
N HIS A 195 9.74 -12.27 -31.87
CA HIS A 195 9.53 -10.91 -32.39
C HIS A 195 9.21 -10.89 -33.88
N GLN A 196 9.81 -11.82 -34.64
CA GLN A 196 9.51 -11.96 -36.07
C GLN A 196 8.03 -12.28 -36.33
N ARG A 197 7.43 -13.10 -35.45
CA ARG A 197 6.00 -13.43 -35.57
C ARG A 197 5.09 -12.36 -35.01
N LEU A 198 5.59 -11.62 -34.01
CA LEU A 198 4.79 -10.62 -33.33
C LEU A 198 4.66 -9.33 -34.13
N PHE A 199 5.78 -8.81 -34.66
CA PHE A 199 5.82 -7.51 -35.35
C PHE A 199 6.73 -7.46 -36.56
N ASN A 200 7.08 -8.60 -37.18
CA ASN A 200 7.99 -8.69 -38.32
C ASN A 200 9.36 -8.07 -38.04
N ASP A 201 9.93 -8.37 -36.86
CA ASP A 201 11.23 -7.85 -36.44
C ASP A 201 12.31 -8.07 -37.50
N PRO A 202 12.92 -7.00 -38.08
CA PRO A 202 13.95 -7.11 -39.10
C PRO A 202 15.21 -7.80 -38.59
N ASP A 203 15.46 -7.75 -37.28
CA ASP A 203 16.58 -8.40 -36.64
C ASP A 203 16.35 -9.87 -36.32
N GLN A 204 15.14 -10.36 -36.56
CA GLN A 204 14.76 -11.75 -36.28
C GLN A 204 15.10 -12.15 -34.84
N GLY A 205 14.78 -11.28 -33.88
CA GLY A 205 15.03 -11.51 -32.47
C GLY A 205 13.94 -12.31 -31.77
N GLY A 206 14.25 -12.70 -30.54
CA GLY A 206 13.30 -13.21 -29.59
C GLY A 206 13.67 -12.75 -28.18
N SER A 207 12.75 -12.89 -27.23
CA SER A 207 13.03 -12.57 -25.85
C SER A 207 12.57 -13.65 -24.88
N LEU A 208 13.26 -13.72 -23.74
CA LEU A 208 13.02 -14.63 -22.63
C LEU A 208 12.46 -13.85 -21.45
N TRP A 209 11.36 -14.33 -20.89
CA TRP A 209 10.66 -13.71 -19.77
C TRP A 209 10.29 -14.75 -18.71
N CYS A 210 10.09 -14.29 -17.49
CA CYS A 210 9.53 -15.06 -16.38
C CYS A 210 10.16 -16.45 -16.19
N LEU A 211 11.52 -16.54 -16.28
CA LEU A 211 12.21 -17.74 -15.86
C LEU A 211 12.06 -17.90 -14.35
N ALA A 212 11.36 -18.95 -13.94
CA ALA A 212 11.12 -19.27 -12.53
C ALA A 212 11.32 -20.76 -12.26
N VAL A 213 11.88 -21.06 -11.09
CA VAL A 213 12.04 -22.43 -10.58
C VAL A 213 11.54 -22.45 -9.15
N HIS A 214 10.66 -23.39 -8.83
CA HIS A 214 10.08 -23.51 -7.49
C HIS A 214 11.17 -23.66 -6.43
N PRO A 215 11.18 -22.87 -5.34
CA PRO A 215 12.26 -22.90 -4.34
C PRO A 215 12.49 -24.29 -3.71
N GLN A 216 11.46 -25.13 -3.65
CA GLN A 216 11.54 -26.48 -3.11
C GLN A 216 11.90 -27.55 -4.15
N ALA A 217 12.18 -27.16 -5.41
CA ALA A 217 12.61 -28.12 -6.44
C ALA A 217 13.94 -28.78 -6.04
N ARG A 218 13.94 -30.10 -6.00
CA ARG A 218 15.08 -30.92 -5.48
C ARG A 218 16.22 -31.05 -6.48
N GLN A 219 15.92 -30.93 -7.78
CA GLN A 219 16.90 -31.22 -8.84
C GLN A 219 17.63 -29.91 -9.24
N PRO A 220 18.97 -29.90 -9.24
CA PRO A 220 19.74 -28.74 -9.69
C PRO A 220 19.71 -28.60 -11.22
N GLY A 221 19.83 -27.38 -11.71
CA GLY A 221 19.99 -27.08 -13.14
C GLY A 221 18.71 -26.98 -13.96
N ILE A 222 17.52 -26.94 -13.33
CA ILE A 222 16.23 -26.79 -14.02
C ILE A 222 16.20 -25.49 -14.82
N GLY A 223 16.61 -24.36 -14.23
CA GLY A 223 16.64 -23.06 -14.90
C GLY A 223 17.55 -23.05 -16.14
N GLU A 224 18.74 -23.66 -16.06
CA GLU A 224 19.64 -23.81 -17.22
C GLU A 224 18.97 -24.63 -18.33
N LYS A 225 18.32 -25.73 -17.98
CA LYS A 225 17.64 -26.61 -18.95
C LYS A 225 16.47 -25.89 -19.65
N LEU A 226 15.71 -25.06 -18.93
CA LEU A 226 14.62 -24.24 -19.49
C LEU A 226 15.18 -23.20 -20.49
N VAL A 227 16.23 -22.46 -20.11
CA VAL A 227 16.86 -21.48 -20.98
C VAL A 227 17.43 -22.12 -22.24
N ARG A 228 18.12 -23.28 -22.11
CA ARG A 228 18.64 -24.03 -23.25
C ARG A 228 17.53 -24.50 -24.18
N LYS A 229 16.46 -25.06 -23.63
CA LYS A 229 15.30 -25.49 -24.41
C LYS A 229 14.68 -24.35 -25.21
N LEU A 230 14.57 -23.16 -24.62
CA LEU A 230 14.06 -21.98 -25.31
C LEU A 230 15.04 -21.51 -26.39
N ALA A 231 16.35 -21.46 -26.11
CA ALA A 231 17.37 -21.09 -27.11
C ALA A 231 17.36 -22.05 -28.31
N GLU A 232 17.31 -23.36 -28.08
CA GLU A 232 17.19 -24.39 -29.12
C GLU A 232 15.88 -24.25 -29.93
N HIS A 233 14.78 -23.93 -29.26
CA HIS A 233 13.50 -23.70 -29.91
C HIS A 233 13.53 -22.49 -30.85
N PHE A 234 14.18 -21.39 -30.44
CA PHE A 234 14.32 -20.20 -31.26
C PHE A 234 15.36 -20.39 -32.39
N GLN A 235 16.49 -21.05 -32.12
CA GLN A 235 17.47 -21.40 -33.15
C GLN A 235 16.84 -22.25 -34.26
N ALA A 236 16.03 -23.28 -33.89
CA ALA A 236 15.33 -24.12 -34.85
C ALA A 236 14.26 -23.37 -35.69
N ARG A 237 13.86 -22.15 -35.26
CA ARG A 237 12.95 -21.27 -35.98
C ARG A 237 13.64 -20.16 -36.76
N GLY A 238 14.96 -20.19 -36.81
CA GLY A 238 15.75 -19.24 -37.59
C GLY A 238 15.91 -17.86 -36.93
N LEU A 239 15.65 -17.73 -35.61
CA LEU A 239 15.91 -16.47 -34.91
C LEU A 239 17.42 -16.27 -34.77
N ASN A 240 17.85 -15.00 -34.79
CA ASN A 240 19.25 -14.62 -34.72
C ASN A 240 19.75 -14.48 -33.28
N HIS A 241 18.90 -14.01 -32.36
CA HIS A 241 19.29 -13.79 -30.98
C HIS A 241 18.12 -13.96 -30.00
N VAL A 242 18.48 -14.10 -28.72
CA VAL A 242 17.54 -14.09 -27.60
C VAL A 242 17.99 -13.04 -26.59
N ASP A 243 17.09 -12.12 -26.26
CA ASP A 243 17.31 -11.11 -25.25
C ASP A 243 16.55 -11.44 -23.96
N LEU A 244 17.03 -10.93 -22.85
CA LEU A 244 16.34 -11.00 -21.56
C LEU A 244 16.66 -9.78 -20.72
N SER A 245 15.79 -9.48 -19.76
CA SER A 245 16.02 -8.49 -18.71
C SER A 245 16.13 -9.19 -17.35
N VAL A 246 17.12 -8.81 -16.55
CA VAL A 246 17.36 -9.38 -15.21
C VAL A 246 17.72 -8.26 -14.24
N LEU A 247 17.16 -8.31 -13.03
CA LEU A 247 17.50 -7.35 -11.97
C LEU A 247 19.01 -7.35 -11.69
N TYR A 248 19.58 -6.17 -11.46
CA TYR A 248 21.01 -5.94 -11.29
C TYR A 248 21.64 -6.72 -10.12
N ASP A 249 20.84 -7.07 -9.11
CA ASP A 249 21.22 -7.77 -7.88
C ASP A 249 20.91 -9.30 -7.92
N ASN A 250 20.34 -9.80 -9.01
CA ASN A 250 20.07 -11.23 -9.17
C ASN A 250 21.31 -12.00 -9.66
N ASP A 251 22.32 -12.10 -8.80
CA ASP A 251 23.60 -12.73 -9.08
C ASP A 251 23.47 -14.17 -9.58
N ASN A 252 22.49 -14.92 -9.09
CA ASN A 252 22.29 -16.31 -9.49
C ASN A 252 21.84 -16.43 -10.95
N ALA A 253 20.90 -15.60 -11.37
CA ALA A 253 20.44 -15.55 -12.75
C ALA A 253 21.53 -14.97 -13.67
N ILE A 254 22.22 -13.90 -13.25
CA ILE A 254 23.33 -13.31 -14.02
C ILE A 254 24.42 -14.33 -14.29
N ARG A 255 24.90 -15.07 -13.26
CA ARG A 255 25.88 -16.15 -13.43
C ARG A 255 25.39 -17.25 -14.37
N LEU A 256 24.11 -17.58 -14.33
CA LEU A 256 23.52 -18.56 -15.27
C LEU A 256 23.60 -18.04 -16.71
N TYR A 257 23.21 -16.80 -16.95
CA TYR A 257 23.22 -16.23 -18.30
C TYR A 257 24.64 -16.06 -18.85
N GLU A 258 25.59 -15.60 -18.05
CA GLU A 258 27.01 -15.52 -18.43
C GLU A 258 27.61 -16.90 -18.76
N LYS A 259 27.29 -17.92 -17.95
CA LYS A 259 27.65 -19.33 -18.24
C LYS A 259 27.13 -19.80 -19.59
N LEU A 260 25.92 -19.38 -19.95
CA LEU A 260 25.29 -19.68 -21.24
C LEU A 260 25.76 -18.77 -22.39
N LYS A 261 26.75 -17.88 -22.12
CA LYS A 261 27.35 -16.96 -23.10
C LYS A 261 26.43 -15.82 -23.52
N PHE A 262 25.44 -15.47 -22.73
CA PHE A 262 24.77 -14.18 -22.88
C PHE A 262 25.75 -13.05 -22.57
N ARG A 263 25.58 -11.91 -23.25
CA ARG A 263 26.39 -10.71 -23.06
C ARG A 263 25.51 -9.51 -22.79
N ARG A 264 25.91 -8.67 -21.86
CA ARG A 264 25.20 -7.43 -21.55
C ARG A 264 25.16 -6.50 -22.74
N VAL A 265 23.98 -5.90 -23.01
CA VAL A 265 23.75 -4.93 -24.08
C VAL A 265 23.12 -3.66 -23.51
N PRO A 266 23.37 -2.47 -24.12
CA PRO A 266 22.91 -1.17 -23.62
C PRO A 266 21.46 -0.89 -24.05
N LEU A 267 20.55 -1.75 -23.66
CA LEU A 267 19.10 -1.60 -23.83
C LEU A 267 18.46 -1.63 -22.45
N PHE A 268 17.41 -0.85 -22.28
CA PHE A 268 16.83 -0.59 -20.99
C PHE A 268 15.35 -0.97 -20.97
N ALA A 269 14.83 -1.21 -19.77
CA ALA A 269 13.42 -1.39 -19.52
C ALA A 269 12.90 -0.23 -18.67
N ILE A 270 11.66 0.19 -18.93
CA ILE A 270 10.95 1.19 -18.15
C ILE A 270 9.64 0.57 -17.66
N LYS A 271 9.28 0.90 -16.44
CA LYS A 271 8.03 0.44 -15.79
C LYS A 271 7.28 1.63 -15.21
N ARG A 272 5.98 1.43 -15.00
CA ARG A 272 5.15 2.40 -14.29
C ARG A 272 5.35 2.29 -12.78
N LYS A 273 5.30 3.43 -12.09
CA LYS A 273 5.26 3.50 -10.64
C LYS A 273 3.87 3.04 -10.17
N ASN A 274 3.83 1.86 -9.57
CA ASN A 274 2.63 1.25 -9.00
C ASN A 274 3.01 0.40 -7.78
N ALA A 275 2.02 -0.11 -7.03
CA ALA A 275 2.25 -0.87 -5.81
C ALA A 275 3.14 -2.11 -6.01
N ILE A 276 3.03 -2.79 -7.16
CA ILE A 276 3.83 -3.99 -7.46
C ILE A 276 5.32 -3.65 -7.63
N ASN A 277 5.60 -2.47 -8.16
CA ASN A 277 6.95 -2.01 -8.49
C ASN A 277 7.58 -1.15 -7.39
N GLU A 278 6.86 -0.81 -6.32
CA GLU A 278 7.24 0.14 -5.29
C GLU A 278 8.66 -0.06 -4.75
N LYS A 279 9.05 -1.29 -4.47
CA LYS A 279 10.38 -1.65 -3.98
C LYS A 279 11.55 -1.26 -4.91
N PHE A 280 11.28 -0.90 -6.15
CA PHE A 280 12.31 -0.54 -7.14
C PHE A 280 12.49 0.97 -7.32
N PHE A 281 11.53 1.77 -6.91
CA PHE A 281 11.60 3.23 -7.04
C PHE A 281 11.43 3.97 -5.70
N ALA A 282 10.81 3.35 -4.69
CA ALA A 282 10.79 3.86 -3.33
C ALA A 282 12.07 3.42 -2.60
N LEU A 283 12.79 4.36 -2.03
CA LEU A 283 13.93 4.03 -1.17
C LEU A 283 13.42 3.29 0.06
N PRO A 284 14.07 2.19 0.48
CA PRO A 284 13.78 1.59 1.77
C PRO A 284 14.10 2.62 2.86
N ILE A 285 13.07 3.18 3.46
CA ILE A 285 13.24 4.12 4.57
C ILE A 285 13.46 3.27 5.81
N SER A 286 14.68 3.20 6.27
CA SER A 286 15.12 2.36 7.40
C SER A 286 14.37 2.62 8.72
N SER A 287 13.61 3.72 8.82
CA SER A 287 12.85 4.12 9.99
C SER A 287 11.33 3.87 9.91
N VAL A 288 10.80 3.35 8.79
CA VAL A 288 9.34 3.07 8.64
C VAL A 288 8.87 2.03 9.65
N ASP A 289 9.67 1.01 9.92
CA ASP A 289 9.34 -0.03 10.89
C ASP A 289 9.29 0.45 12.35
N ALA A 290 9.87 1.62 12.63
CA ALA A 290 9.82 2.25 13.94
C ALA A 290 8.60 3.18 14.14
N LEU A 291 7.79 3.41 13.10
CA LEU A 291 6.58 4.22 13.18
C LEU A 291 5.47 3.47 13.94
N ASN A 292 4.67 4.23 14.67
CA ASN A 292 3.43 3.72 15.23
C ASN A 292 2.41 3.43 14.09
N PRO A 293 1.38 2.60 14.32
CA PRO A 293 0.41 2.21 13.28
C PRO A 293 -0.31 3.39 12.62
N TYR A 294 -0.53 4.49 13.35
CA TYR A 294 -1.27 5.67 12.86
C TYR A 294 -0.47 6.49 11.84
N ALA A 295 0.83 6.63 12.07
CA ALA A 295 1.74 7.25 11.11
C ALA A 295 2.03 6.30 9.94
N ARG A 296 2.20 5.00 10.23
CA ARG A 296 2.59 3.99 9.26
C ARG A 296 1.60 3.86 8.10
N ILE A 297 0.30 3.78 8.38
CA ILE A 297 -0.72 3.62 7.32
C ILE A 297 -0.69 4.80 6.32
N ILE A 298 -0.39 6.01 6.79
CA ILE A 298 -0.28 7.20 5.94
C ILE A 298 1.00 7.17 5.11
N VAL A 299 2.11 6.79 5.74
CA VAL A 299 3.42 6.69 5.08
C VAL A 299 3.41 5.61 4.01
N ASP A 300 2.86 4.42 4.32
CA ASP A 300 2.75 3.32 3.36
C ASP A 300 1.89 3.73 2.15
N GLU A 301 0.77 4.42 2.37
CA GLU A 301 -0.08 4.94 1.29
C GLU A 301 0.62 6.04 0.47
N ALA A 302 1.34 6.95 1.11
CA ALA A 302 2.11 8.00 0.44
C ALA A 302 3.21 7.40 -0.46
N LEU A 303 3.96 6.42 0.06
CA LEU A 303 4.97 5.69 -0.70
C LEU A 303 4.36 4.94 -1.88
N ARG A 304 3.24 4.26 -1.67
CA ARG A 304 2.50 3.56 -2.72
C ARG A 304 2.12 4.48 -3.89
N ARG A 305 1.85 5.76 -3.61
CA ARG A 305 1.52 6.78 -4.60
C ARG A 305 2.73 7.51 -5.18
N GLY A 306 3.94 7.12 -4.80
CA GLY A 306 5.18 7.76 -5.27
C GLY A 306 5.45 9.12 -4.64
N VAL A 307 4.83 9.41 -3.48
CA VAL A 307 5.14 10.59 -2.66
C VAL A 307 6.44 10.33 -1.91
N HIS A 308 7.36 11.27 -1.94
CA HIS A 308 8.58 11.20 -1.15
C HIS A 308 8.27 11.39 0.34
N VAL A 309 8.82 10.51 1.17
CA VAL A 309 8.63 10.53 2.63
C VAL A 309 9.97 10.73 3.32
N ASP A 310 10.01 11.67 4.24
CA ASP A 310 11.14 11.91 5.15
C ASP A 310 10.63 11.79 6.60
N ILE A 311 11.07 10.74 7.32
CA ILE A 311 10.66 10.51 8.71
C ILE A 311 11.56 11.35 9.62
N THR A 312 10.98 12.37 10.24
CA THR A 312 11.70 13.34 11.08
C THR A 312 11.80 12.88 12.53
N ASP A 313 10.77 12.20 13.06
CA ASP A 313 10.79 11.53 14.38
C ASP A 313 9.82 10.35 14.38
N ALA A 314 10.36 9.14 14.24
CA ALA A 314 9.56 7.92 14.20
C ALA A 314 8.78 7.68 15.51
N LYS A 315 9.40 7.95 16.66
CA LYS A 315 8.79 7.73 17.97
C LYS A 315 7.59 8.65 18.21
N GLY A 316 7.68 9.91 17.76
CA GLY A 316 6.62 10.91 17.88
C GLY A 316 5.59 10.84 16.76
N GLY A 317 5.79 9.98 15.73
CA GLY A 317 4.92 9.86 14.58
C GLY A 317 5.04 11.06 13.62
N PHE A 318 6.19 11.76 13.58
CA PHE A 318 6.43 12.91 12.71
C PHE A 318 7.11 12.52 11.40
N PHE A 319 6.60 13.04 10.31
CA PHE A 319 7.16 12.84 8.97
C PHE A 319 6.82 14.03 8.06
N ARG A 320 7.53 14.11 6.94
CA ARG A 320 7.30 15.09 5.89
C ARG A 320 6.99 14.36 4.58
N LEU A 321 5.94 14.78 3.92
CA LEU A 321 5.54 14.28 2.61
C LEU A 321 5.86 15.33 1.56
N SER A 322 6.45 14.92 0.43
CA SER A 322 6.81 15.84 -0.66
C SER A 322 6.43 15.26 -2.02
N HIS A 323 5.69 16.05 -2.82
CA HIS A 323 5.28 15.68 -4.16
C HIS A 323 5.01 16.91 -5.02
N GLY A 324 5.46 16.92 -6.29
CA GLY A 324 5.20 18.01 -7.24
C GLY A 324 5.66 19.40 -6.76
N GLY A 325 6.76 19.48 -6.02
CA GLY A 325 7.29 20.74 -5.47
C GLY A 325 6.60 21.21 -4.18
N ARG A 326 5.55 20.52 -3.73
CA ARG A 326 4.88 20.79 -2.45
C ARG A 326 5.43 19.88 -1.37
N SER A 327 5.70 20.42 -0.20
CA SER A 327 6.16 19.68 0.98
C SER A 327 5.27 20.00 2.18
N ILE A 328 4.82 18.99 2.91
CA ILE A 328 3.89 19.11 4.04
C ILE A 328 4.41 18.30 5.21
N HIS A 329 4.52 18.94 6.39
CA HIS A 329 4.83 18.25 7.63
C HIS A 329 3.56 17.66 8.24
N CYS A 330 3.71 16.47 8.79
CA CYS A 330 2.63 15.74 9.45
C CYS A 330 3.11 15.16 10.79
N ARG A 331 2.19 15.06 11.70
CA ARG A 331 2.26 14.20 12.88
C ARG A 331 1.05 13.26 12.83
N GLU A 332 1.26 12.01 12.40
CA GLU A 332 0.13 11.12 12.11
C GLU A 332 -0.86 11.80 11.14
N SER A 333 -2.16 11.89 11.47
CA SER A 333 -3.17 12.58 10.66
C SER A 333 -3.26 14.10 10.86
N LEU A 334 -2.50 14.68 11.78
CA LEU A 334 -2.36 16.12 11.91
C LEU A 334 -1.34 16.64 10.89
N SER A 335 -1.69 17.66 10.12
CA SER A 335 -0.82 18.24 9.09
C SER A 335 -0.80 19.75 9.17
N GLU A 336 0.11 20.38 8.42
CA GLU A 336 0.17 21.86 8.26
C GLU A 336 -1.12 22.48 7.72
N MET A 337 -2.05 21.69 7.17
CA MET A 337 -3.35 22.18 6.73
C MET A 337 -4.30 22.49 7.91
N THR A 338 -4.01 21.97 9.09
CA THR A 338 -4.71 22.31 10.31
C THR A 338 -4.08 23.56 10.91
N SER A 339 -4.84 24.66 10.97
CA SER A 339 -4.34 25.90 11.55
C SER A 339 -4.13 25.76 13.07
N GLY A 340 -3.19 26.53 13.63
CA GLY A 340 -3.01 26.59 15.09
C GLY A 340 -4.29 27.04 15.82
N VAL A 341 -5.14 27.85 15.17
CA VAL A 341 -6.44 28.28 15.72
C VAL A 341 -7.42 27.11 15.77
N ALA A 342 -7.56 26.34 14.69
CA ALA A 342 -8.41 25.14 14.66
C ALA A 342 -7.98 24.10 15.69
N MET A 343 -6.66 23.86 15.83
CA MET A 343 -6.10 23.00 16.85
C MET A 343 -6.43 23.49 18.27
N SER A 344 -6.30 24.81 18.52
CA SER A 344 -6.63 25.40 19.83
C SER A 344 -8.13 25.32 20.15
N ILE A 345 -9.01 25.41 19.13
CA ILE A 345 -10.46 25.20 19.31
C ILE A 345 -10.72 23.75 19.71
N CYS A 346 -10.10 22.77 19.06
CA CYS A 346 -10.28 21.34 19.39
C CYS A 346 -9.74 20.97 20.78
N ASP A 347 -8.63 21.59 21.22
CA ASP A 347 -8.03 21.33 22.54
C ASP A 347 -8.94 21.77 23.72
N ASP A 348 -9.74 22.82 23.55
CA ASP A 348 -10.62 23.35 24.59
C ASP A 348 -12.10 22.97 24.33
N LYS A 349 -12.61 21.99 25.07
CA LYS A 349 -13.96 21.45 24.92
C LYS A 349 -15.08 22.50 25.09
N ALA A 350 -14.87 23.52 25.90
CA ALA A 350 -15.82 24.60 26.08
C ALA A 350 -15.83 25.53 24.85
N VAL A 351 -14.66 25.79 24.26
CA VAL A 351 -14.54 26.60 23.03
C VAL A 351 -15.14 25.85 21.85
N THR A 352 -14.77 24.58 21.66
CA THR A 352 -15.30 23.72 20.60
C THR A 352 -16.83 23.70 20.64
N ARG A 353 -17.40 23.42 21.84
CA ARG A 353 -18.85 23.38 22.04
C ARG A 353 -19.52 24.70 21.62
N ARG A 354 -18.99 25.85 22.07
CA ARG A 354 -19.56 27.15 21.71
C ARG A 354 -19.49 27.43 20.19
N THR A 355 -18.39 27.02 19.56
CA THR A 355 -18.16 27.18 18.12
C THR A 355 -19.19 26.37 17.32
N VAL A 356 -19.37 25.10 17.62
CA VAL A 356 -20.33 24.25 16.90
C VAL A 356 -21.78 24.58 17.23
N ALA A 357 -22.09 25.00 18.48
CA ALA A 357 -23.42 25.45 18.87
C ALA A 357 -23.85 26.71 18.07
N LYS A 358 -22.97 27.70 17.87
CA LYS A 358 -23.21 28.85 17.01
C LYS A 358 -23.49 28.45 15.56
N ALA A 359 -22.93 27.38 15.10
CA ALA A 359 -23.23 26.80 13.79
C ALA A 359 -24.55 26.01 13.77
N GLY A 360 -25.25 25.88 14.91
CA GLY A 360 -26.57 25.23 15.02
C GLY A 360 -26.49 23.70 15.14
N LEU A 361 -25.39 23.17 15.70
CA LEU A 361 -25.34 21.76 16.09
C LEU A 361 -25.97 21.56 17.47
N VAL A 362 -26.53 20.38 17.69
CA VAL A 362 -27.05 19.98 19.00
C VAL A 362 -25.88 19.66 19.92
N VAL A 363 -25.80 20.38 21.04
CA VAL A 363 -24.74 20.21 22.05
C VAL A 363 -25.37 19.97 23.43
N PRO A 364 -24.69 19.27 24.37
CA PRO A 364 -25.23 19.09 25.72
C PRO A 364 -25.25 20.43 26.45
N GLU A 365 -26.20 20.59 27.36
CA GLU A 365 -26.16 21.72 28.29
C GLU A 365 -24.94 21.55 29.20
N GLN A 366 -24.20 22.65 29.41
CA GLN A 366 -22.91 22.63 30.09
C GLN A 366 -22.77 23.84 31.02
N ILE A 367 -22.25 23.61 32.22
CA ILE A 367 -21.83 24.64 33.17
C ILE A 367 -20.39 24.39 33.66
N PRO A 368 -19.65 25.43 34.07
CA PRO A 368 -18.38 25.24 34.75
C PRO A 368 -18.58 24.68 36.18
N ALA A 369 -17.61 23.93 36.68
CA ALA A 369 -17.66 23.28 38.01
C ALA A 369 -17.18 24.19 39.16
N ASP A 370 -17.02 25.49 38.93
CA ASP A 370 -16.61 26.49 39.92
C ASP A 370 -17.80 27.24 40.55
N GLY A 371 -19.03 26.84 40.18
CA GLY A 371 -20.25 27.36 40.75
C GLY A 371 -20.45 26.99 42.23
N SER A 372 -21.42 27.65 42.88
CA SER A 372 -21.79 27.29 44.28
C SER A 372 -22.43 25.89 44.32
N ASP A 373 -22.41 25.27 45.51
CA ASP A 373 -23.02 23.95 45.71
C ASP A 373 -24.51 23.94 45.29
N GLU A 374 -25.24 25.06 45.55
CA GLU A 374 -26.66 25.18 45.13
C GLU A 374 -26.78 25.17 43.59
N THR A 375 -25.85 25.81 42.87
CA THR A 375 -25.84 25.79 41.38
C THR A 375 -25.58 24.40 40.83
N LEU A 376 -24.61 23.70 41.44
CA LEU A 376 -24.23 22.35 41.03
C LEU A 376 -25.36 21.35 41.31
N ASP A 377 -26.04 21.48 42.47
CA ASP A 377 -27.14 20.63 42.88
C ASP A 377 -28.38 20.84 41.99
N ALA A 378 -28.74 22.09 41.75
CA ALA A 378 -29.83 22.43 40.81
C ALA A 378 -29.57 21.89 39.37
N PHE A 379 -28.31 21.89 38.91
CA PHE A 379 -27.96 21.32 37.61
C PHE A 379 -28.07 19.80 37.62
N LEU A 380 -27.66 19.16 38.73
CA LEU A 380 -27.78 17.71 38.91
C LEU A 380 -29.25 17.30 38.99
N GLU A 381 -30.06 18.01 39.76
CA GLU A 381 -31.53 17.74 39.87
C GLU A 381 -32.22 17.88 38.52
N LYS A 382 -31.88 18.94 37.74
CA LYS A 382 -32.44 19.20 36.41
C LYS A 382 -32.20 18.04 35.44
N HIS A 383 -31.00 17.46 35.44
CA HIS A 383 -30.55 16.47 34.44
C HIS A 383 -30.54 15.03 34.95
N GLY A 384 -30.59 14.82 36.27
CA GLY A 384 -30.57 13.53 36.94
C GLY A 384 -29.24 12.79 36.87
N LYS A 385 -28.54 12.87 35.74
CA LYS A 385 -27.19 12.31 35.54
C LYS A 385 -26.30 13.31 34.82
N LEU A 386 -25.05 13.44 35.26
CA LEU A 386 -24.05 14.35 34.70
C LEU A 386 -22.80 13.63 34.22
N VAL A 387 -22.09 14.28 33.32
CA VAL A 387 -20.71 13.98 32.93
C VAL A 387 -19.83 15.09 33.51
N VAL A 388 -18.75 14.69 34.20
CA VAL A 388 -17.72 15.60 34.70
C VAL A 388 -16.47 15.39 33.84
N LYS A 389 -15.93 16.45 33.27
CA LYS A 389 -14.73 16.38 32.41
C LYS A 389 -13.82 17.59 32.55
N PRO A 390 -12.50 17.44 32.45
CA PRO A 390 -11.60 18.56 32.35
C PRO A 390 -11.83 19.29 31.01
N ALA A 391 -11.72 20.61 30.99
CA ALA A 391 -11.87 21.42 29.76
C ALA A 391 -10.80 21.06 28.72
N ARG A 392 -9.59 20.68 29.17
CA ARG A 392 -8.47 20.20 28.35
C ARG A 392 -8.00 18.84 28.83
N GLY A 393 -7.58 18.00 27.92
CA GLY A 393 -7.07 16.66 28.22
C GLY A 393 -7.51 15.64 27.18
N GLU A 394 -6.72 14.61 27.02
CA GLU A 394 -6.85 13.56 26.01
C GLU A 394 -7.16 12.20 26.63
N GLN A 395 -7.59 11.24 25.79
CA GLN A 395 -7.74 9.81 26.12
C GLN A 395 -8.70 9.51 27.28
N GLY A 396 -9.65 10.41 27.57
CA GLY A 396 -10.64 10.19 28.62
C GLY A 396 -10.11 10.35 30.05
N ARG A 397 -8.92 10.93 30.24
CA ARG A 397 -8.36 11.17 31.57
C ARG A 397 -9.21 12.19 32.35
N GLY A 398 -9.53 11.87 33.60
CA GLY A 398 -10.33 12.72 34.46
C GLY A 398 -11.81 12.81 34.11
N ILE A 399 -12.32 12.01 33.15
CA ILE A 399 -13.74 11.99 32.79
C ILE A 399 -14.48 11.00 33.69
N SER A 400 -15.62 11.45 34.25
CA SER A 400 -16.56 10.62 35.01
C SER A 400 -17.95 10.73 34.41
N VAL A 401 -18.57 9.61 34.09
CA VAL A 401 -19.87 9.54 33.38
C VAL A 401 -20.96 8.96 34.28
N GLY A 402 -22.17 9.51 34.20
CA GLY A 402 -23.35 9.02 34.91
C GLY A 402 -23.29 9.30 36.41
N ILE A 403 -22.86 10.48 36.77
CA ILE A 403 -22.82 10.98 38.16
C ILE A 403 -24.24 11.42 38.55
N SER A 404 -24.79 10.83 39.60
CA SER A 404 -26.18 11.08 40.05
C SER A 404 -26.32 11.50 41.52
N THR A 405 -25.19 11.71 42.23
CA THR A 405 -25.20 12.18 43.60
C THR A 405 -24.18 13.32 43.79
N MET A 406 -24.48 14.25 44.69
CA MET A 406 -23.55 15.36 45.01
C MET A 406 -22.23 14.87 45.63
N LYS A 407 -22.25 13.77 46.36
CA LYS A 407 -21.03 13.15 46.89
C LYS A 407 -20.09 12.71 45.76
N ASP A 408 -20.61 11.99 44.77
CA ASP A 408 -19.84 11.52 43.62
C ASP A 408 -19.44 12.67 42.71
N LEU A 409 -20.31 13.70 42.58
CA LEU A 409 -20.02 14.90 41.80
C LEU A 409 -18.78 15.63 42.33
N ARG A 410 -18.72 15.87 43.64
CA ARG A 410 -17.54 16.51 44.27
C ARG A 410 -16.27 15.66 44.15
N ALA A 411 -16.39 14.31 44.23
CA ALA A 411 -15.27 13.40 44.02
C ALA A 411 -14.77 13.47 42.56
N ALA A 412 -15.69 13.43 41.58
CA ALA A 412 -15.37 13.52 40.16
C ALA A 412 -14.74 14.87 39.78
N ILE A 413 -15.23 15.99 40.34
CA ILE A 413 -14.62 17.33 40.13
C ILE A 413 -13.18 17.36 40.66
N ARG A 414 -12.91 16.81 41.84
CA ARG A 414 -11.52 16.74 42.37
C ARG A 414 -10.62 15.94 41.46
N GLN A 415 -11.08 14.77 40.98
CA GLN A 415 -10.33 13.92 40.04
C GLN A 415 -10.08 14.63 38.70
N ALA A 416 -11.05 15.35 38.17
CA ALA A 416 -10.87 16.10 36.93
C ALA A 416 -9.88 17.26 37.05
N ARG A 417 -9.85 17.92 38.25
CA ARG A 417 -8.89 18.99 38.56
C ARG A 417 -7.43 18.52 38.64
N GLU A 418 -7.18 17.22 38.87
CA GLU A 418 -5.81 16.67 38.76
C GLU A 418 -5.28 16.70 37.31
N VAL A 419 -6.17 16.85 36.33
CA VAL A 419 -5.82 16.92 34.90
C VAL A 419 -5.83 18.35 34.36
N CYS A 420 -6.83 19.17 34.78
CA CYS A 420 -6.99 20.55 34.36
C CYS A 420 -7.81 21.32 35.39
N ASP A 421 -7.36 22.52 35.76
CA ASP A 421 -8.05 23.38 36.76
C ASP A 421 -9.49 23.71 36.34
N ASN A 422 -9.70 23.92 35.02
CA ASN A 422 -11.01 24.19 34.47
C ASN A 422 -11.78 22.87 34.24
N VAL A 423 -12.82 22.64 35.04
CA VAL A 423 -13.68 21.45 34.96
C VAL A 423 -15.08 21.84 34.50
N LEU A 424 -15.67 21.02 33.66
CA LEU A 424 -16.97 21.19 33.05
C LEU A 424 -17.92 20.10 33.51
N LEU A 425 -19.18 20.49 33.76
CA LEU A 425 -20.30 19.59 33.99
C LEU A 425 -21.21 19.62 32.77
N GLU A 426 -21.59 18.47 32.28
CA GLU A 426 -22.51 18.33 31.13
C GLU A 426 -23.69 17.42 31.46
N ALA A 427 -24.83 17.72 30.85
CA ALA A 427 -25.96 16.79 30.84
C ALA A 427 -25.56 15.46 30.19
N CYS A 428 -25.81 14.36 30.87
CA CYS A 428 -25.48 13.02 30.37
C CYS A 428 -26.51 12.57 29.34
N PHE A 429 -26.07 12.28 28.13
CA PHE A 429 -26.89 11.67 27.09
C PHE A 429 -26.63 10.15 27.06
N GLU A 430 -27.67 9.34 27.12
CA GLU A 430 -27.58 7.89 27.01
C GLU A 430 -27.71 7.45 25.56
N GLY A 431 -26.70 6.74 25.05
CA GLY A 431 -26.66 6.30 23.66
C GLY A 431 -25.37 5.57 23.29
N GLU A 432 -25.17 5.38 22.02
CA GLU A 432 -23.95 4.81 21.44
C GLU A 432 -22.96 5.93 21.07
N ASP A 433 -21.71 5.67 21.30
CA ASP A 433 -20.59 6.57 20.95
C ASP A 433 -20.23 6.37 19.48
N LEU A 434 -20.50 7.39 18.65
CA LEU A 434 -20.30 7.37 17.21
C LEU A 434 -19.14 8.32 16.84
N ARG A 435 -18.08 7.77 16.23
CA ARG A 435 -16.98 8.50 15.63
C ARG A 435 -17.17 8.65 14.12
N LEU A 436 -17.14 9.88 13.61
CA LEU A 436 -17.12 10.18 12.18
C LEU A 436 -15.76 10.81 11.80
N VAL A 437 -15.07 10.22 10.84
CA VAL A 437 -13.82 10.77 10.29
C VAL A 437 -14.15 11.59 9.05
N ILE A 438 -13.86 12.88 9.16
CA ILE A 438 -14.08 13.86 8.10
C ILE A 438 -12.73 14.23 7.50
N ILE A 439 -12.58 14.11 6.17
CA ILE A 439 -11.41 14.53 5.42
C ILE A 439 -11.89 15.37 4.23
N ASP A 440 -11.30 16.53 4.02
CA ASP A 440 -11.72 17.50 2.99
C ASP A 440 -13.22 17.84 3.11
N TYR A 441 -13.68 17.97 4.36
CA TYR A 441 -15.09 18.28 4.70
C TYR A 441 -16.10 17.24 4.18
N LYS A 442 -15.68 15.99 3.96
CA LYS A 442 -16.49 14.85 3.52
C LYS A 442 -16.31 13.69 4.48
N LEU A 443 -17.38 12.92 4.69
CA LEU A 443 -17.29 11.67 5.45
C LEU A 443 -16.41 10.66 4.71
N VAL A 444 -15.47 10.06 5.43
CA VAL A 444 -14.64 8.95 4.93
C VAL A 444 -14.92 7.66 5.70
N ALA A 445 -15.14 7.76 7.00
CA ALA A 445 -15.47 6.61 7.84
C ALA A 445 -16.40 7.00 8.98
N ALA A 446 -17.31 6.10 9.34
CA ALA A 446 -18.13 6.21 10.54
C ALA A 446 -18.09 4.91 11.32
N ALA A 447 -17.91 4.98 12.64
CA ALA A 447 -17.81 3.79 13.46
C ALA A 447 -18.38 4.00 14.86
N VAL A 448 -19.14 2.99 15.34
CA VAL A 448 -19.60 2.91 16.72
C VAL A 448 -18.48 2.36 17.60
N ARG A 449 -18.17 3.07 18.66
CA ARG A 449 -17.23 2.62 19.70
C ARG A 449 -18.03 2.01 20.85
N ARG A 450 -17.64 0.82 21.27
CA ARG A 450 -18.26 0.14 22.41
C ARG A 450 -17.32 -0.02 23.56
N PRO A 451 -17.79 0.18 24.81
CA PRO A 451 -16.95 0.02 25.99
C PRO A 451 -16.43 -1.41 26.13
N PRO A 452 -15.29 -1.59 26.84
CA PRO A 452 -14.73 -2.92 27.06
C PRO A 452 -15.65 -3.80 27.92
N ARG A 453 -15.81 -5.05 27.48
CA ARG A 453 -16.62 -6.06 28.14
C ARG A 453 -15.77 -7.30 28.38
N VAL A 454 -16.08 -8.05 29.42
CA VAL A 454 -15.52 -9.38 29.65
C VAL A 454 -16.66 -10.42 29.75
N ILE A 455 -16.37 -11.63 29.30
CA ILE A 455 -17.32 -12.75 29.30
C ILE A 455 -16.81 -13.78 30.32
N GLY A 456 -17.69 -14.20 31.25
CA GLY A 456 -17.40 -15.22 32.23
C GLY A 456 -17.16 -16.59 31.59
N ASP A 457 -16.31 -17.37 32.23
CA ASP A 457 -16.01 -18.77 31.89
C ASP A 457 -16.39 -19.74 33.01
N GLY A 458 -17.08 -19.25 34.04
CA GLY A 458 -17.49 -20.03 35.22
C GLY A 458 -16.34 -20.41 36.17
N LYS A 459 -15.11 -19.94 35.93
CA LYS A 459 -13.93 -20.38 36.68
C LYS A 459 -12.98 -19.23 37.03
N SER A 460 -12.79 -18.29 36.12
CA SER A 460 -11.82 -17.20 36.28
C SER A 460 -12.44 -16.01 36.99
N THR A 461 -11.66 -15.32 37.82
CA THR A 461 -12.07 -14.05 38.40
C THR A 461 -12.15 -12.97 37.33
N ILE A 462 -12.92 -11.90 37.57
CA ILE A 462 -13.02 -10.73 36.69
C ILE A 462 -11.63 -10.15 36.42
N ARG A 463 -10.77 -10.04 37.43
CA ARG A 463 -9.35 -9.64 37.29
C ARG A 463 -8.65 -10.47 36.24
N LYS A 464 -8.73 -11.80 36.33
CA LYS A 464 -8.07 -12.73 35.42
C LYS A 464 -8.59 -12.63 33.99
N LEU A 465 -9.91 -12.44 33.83
CA LEU A 465 -10.54 -12.21 32.53
C LEU A 465 -10.05 -10.91 31.88
N ILE A 466 -9.98 -9.80 32.64
CA ILE A 466 -9.45 -8.50 32.19
C ILE A 466 -7.99 -8.63 31.77
N GLU A 467 -7.15 -9.27 32.58
CA GLU A 467 -5.71 -9.48 32.27
C GLU A 467 -5.51 -10.33 31.01
N THR A 468 -6.32 -11.37 30.86
CA THR A 468 -6.24 -12.25 29.69
C THR A 468 -6.67 -11.52 28.41
N GLN A 469 -7.73 -10.75 28.47
CA GLN A 469 -8.19 -9.94 27.34
C GLN A 469 -7.20 -8.82 27.01
N SER A 470 -6.62 -8.17 28.02
CA SER A 470 -5.59 -7.13 27.84
C SER A 470 -4.35 -7.68 27.14
N ARG A 471 -3.87 -8.87 27.50
CA ARG A 471 -2.73 -9.52 26.80
C ARG A 471 -3.03 -9.80 25.34
N ARG A 472 -4.23 -10.32 25.02
CA ARG A 472 -4.67 -10.58 23.64
C ARG A 472 -4.73 -9.29 22.83
N ARG A 473 -5.25 -8.20 23.42
CA ARG A 473 -5.34 -6.89 22.77
C ARG A 473 -3.98 -6.26 22.54
N LEU A 474 -3.09 -6.27 23.54
CA LEU A 474 -1.71 -5.79 23.40
C LEU A 474 -1.00 -6.48 22.23
N ALA A 475 -1.15 -7.80 22.11
CA ALA A 475 -0.58 -8.56 21.01
C ALA A 475 -1.18 -8.20 19.64
N ALA A 476 -2.50 -7.98 19.58
CA ALA A 476 -3.21 -7.66 18.34
C ALA A 476 -3.03 -6.21 17.88
N THR A 477 -2.72 -5.28 18.79
CA THR A 477 -2.63 -3.84 18.52
C THR A 477 -1.21 -3.27 18.61
N GLY A 478 -0.19 -4.13 18.62
CA GLY A 478 1.20 -3.66 18.77
C GLY A 478 1.49 -2.93 20.08
N GLY A 479 0.71 -3.21 21.15
CA GLY A 479 0.88 -2.57 22.46
C GLY A 479 -0.08 -1.42 22.77
N GLU A 480 -0.92 -1.00 21.83
CA GLU A 480 -1.74 0.22 21.92
C GLU A 480 -2.98 0.08 22.82
N SER A 481 -3.57 -1.12 22.95
CA SER A 481 -4.85 -1.30 23.63
C SER A 481 -4.74 -2.27 24.81
N ARG A 482 -5.16 -1.83 25.99
CA ARG A 482 -5.32 -2.68 27.17
C ARG A 482 -6.46 -2.17 28.05
N ILE A 483 -7.07 -3.04 28.89
CA ILE A 483 -8.06 -2.64 29.87
C ILE A 483 -7.31 -2.32 31.19
N PRO A 484 -7.25 -1.06 31.64
CA PRO A 484 -6.64 -0.73 32.91
C PRO A 484 -7.47 -1.25 34.09
N ILE A 485 -6.81 -1.70 35.17
CA ILE A 485 -7.47 -2.03 36.43
C ILE A 485 -7.24 -0.84 37.40
N ASP A 486 -7.97 0.24 37.15
CA ASP A 486 -7.90 1.50 37.88
C ASP A 486 -9.18 1.80 38.71
N ALA A 487 -9.28 3.00 39.23
CA ALA A 487 -10.44 3.43 40.05
C ALA A 487 -11.74 3.40 39.22
N GLU A 488 -11.72 3.75 37.90
CA GLU A 488 -12.89 3.71 37.04
C GLU A 488 -13.39 2.29 36.80
N THR A 489 -12.47 1.33 36.57
CA THR A 489 -12.82 -0.09 36.42
C THR A 489 -13.46 -0.64 37.69
N LYS A 490 -12.89 -0.30 38.87
CA LYS A 490 -13.46 -0.72 40.17
C LYS A 490 -14.88 -0.12 40.35
N ARG A 491 -15.02 1.18 40.13
CA ARG A 491 -16.31 1.88 40.25
C ARG A 491 -17.38 1.28 39.28
N CYS A 492 -16.99 0.95 38.06
CA CYS A 492 -17.89 0.35 37.09
C CYS A 492 -18.38 -1.04 37.53
N LEU A 493 -17.53 -1.84 38.18
CA LEU A 493 -17.88 -3.13 38.76
C LEU A 493 -18.78 -2.96 40.00
N GLU A 494 -18.46 -2.07 40.92
CA GLU A 494 -19.21 -1.77 42.15
C GLU A 494 -20.64 -1.33 41.82
N GLN A 495 -20.87 -0.53 40.77
CA GLN A 495 -22.20 -0.15 40.29
C GLN A 495 -23.04 -1.33 39.79
N GLN A 496 -22.41 -2.46 39.45
CA GLN A 496 -23.03 -3.71 39.06
C GLN A 496 -23.11 -4.73 40.21
N GLY A 497 -22.70 -4.32 41.44
CA GLY A 497 -22.64 -5.19 42.60
C GLY A 497 -21.53 -6.25 42.52
N LEU A 498 -20.43 -5.95 41.82
CA LEU A 498 -19.32 -6.87 41.57
C LEU A 498 -18.01 -6.30 42.05
N ILE A 499 -17.05 -7.21 42.38
CA ILE A 499 -15.65 -6.87 42.66
C ILE A 499 -14.70 -7.65 41.76
N LEU A 500 -13.44 -7.23 41.70
CA LEU A 500 -12.44 -7.83 40.80
C LEU A 500 -12.20 -9.33 41.04
N ASP A 501 -12.42 -9.79 42.24
CA ASP A 501 -12.13 -11.17 42.67
C ASP A 501 -13.37 -12.10 42.52
N ASP A 502 -14.52 -11.57 42.10
CA ASP A 502 -15.70 -12.36 41.79
C ASP A 502 -15.49 -13.23 40.56
N VAL A 503 -16.08 -14.44 40.55
CA VAL A 503 -16.10 -15.36 39.41
C VAL A 503 -17.43 -15.17 38.69
N LEU A 504 -17.39 -14.82 37.41
CA LEU A 504 -18.58 -14.69 36.57
C LEU A 504 -19.09 -16.06 36.12
N ALA A 505 -20.40 -16.22 36.15
CA ALA A 505 -21.05 -17.37 35.53
C ALA A 505 -20.64 -17.50 34.06
N ASP A 506 -20.63 -18.75 33.57
CA ASP A 506 -20.32 -19.02 32.17
C ASP A 506 -21.21 -18.21 31.22
N ARG A 507 -20.61 -17.60 30.20
CA ARG A 507 -21.24 -16.71 29.20
C ARG A 507 -21.87 -15.42 29.75
N ARG A 508 -21.80 -15.15 31.05
CA ARG A 508 -22.24 -13.85 31.58
C ARG A 508 -21.31 -12.76 31.08
N GLU A 509 -21.85 -11.80 30.33
CA GLU A 509 -21.14 -10.63 29.86
C GLU A 509 -21.35 -9.45 30.83
N ILE A 510 -20.24 -8.73 31.14
CA ILE A 510 -20.30 -7.50 31.92
C ILE A 510 -19.44 -6.42 31.26
N THR A 511 -19.87 -5.17 31.41
CA THR A 511 -19.08 -4.00 31.01
C THR A 511 -18.12 -3.64 32.14
N VAL A 512 -16.83 -3.51 31.84
CA VAL A 512 -15.80 -3.23 32.86
C VAL A 512 -15.37 -1.77 32.92
N ARG A 513 -15.75 -0.96 31.94
CA ARG A 513 -15.59 0.50 31.92
C ARG A 513 -16.74 1.12 31.14
N LYS A 514 -17.12 2.37 31.47
CA LYS A 514 -18.19 3.09 30.72
C LYS A 514 -17.64 3.80 29.48
N ALA A 515 -16.40 4.27 29.50
CA ALA A 515 -15.78 4.93 28.36
C ALA A 515 -15.43 3.93 27.26
N ALA A 516 -15.79 4.23 26.01
CA ALA A 516 -15.58 3.39 24.84
C ALA A 516 -14.23 3.65 24.13
N ASN A 517 -13.21 4.07 24.86
CA ASN A 517 -11.90 4.40 24.29
C ASN A 517 -11.13 3.13 23.91
N LEU A 518 -10.58 3.09 22.67
CA LEU A 518 -9.80 1.96 22.15
C LEU A 518 -8.56 1.66 22.99
N HIS A 519 -7.81 2.68 23.43
CA HIS A 519 -6.62 2.51 24.26
C HIS A 519 -6.94 1.86 25.64
N THR A 520 -8.17 2.04 26.12
CA THR A 520 -8.64 1.43 27.35
C THR A 520 -9.49 0.17 27.15
N GLY A 521 -9.37 -0.45 25.98
CA GLY A 521 -9.96 -1.75 25.68
C GLY A 521 -11.34 -1.71 25.02
N GLY A 522 -11.83 -0.56 24.58
CA GLY A 522 -13.04 -0.45 23.76
C GLY A 522 -12.90 -1.15 22.40
N THR A 523 -14.00 -1.42 21.75
CA THR A 523 -14.05 -1.96 20.39
C THR A 523 -14.64 -0.95 19.42
N ILE A 524 -14.33 -1.10 18.14
CA ILE A 524 -14.83 -0.25 17.06
C ILE A 524 -15.58 -1.12 16.05
N HIS A 525 -16.71 -0.61 15.55
CA HIS A 525 -17.57 -1.30 14.58
C HIS A 525 -17.91 -0.33 13.46
N ASP A 526 -17.49 -0.66 12.25
CA ASP A 526 -17.78 0.17 11.07
C ASP A 526 -19.28 0.23 10.78
N VAL A 527 -19.77 1.46 10.57
CA VAL A 527 -21.16 1.77 10.21
C VAL A 527 -21.24 2.78 9.07
N THR A 528 -20.15 2.95 8.34
CA THR A 528 -20.00 3.96 7.27
C THR A 528 -21.11 3.86 6.23
N ALA A 529 -21.53 2.65 5.88
CA ALA A 529 -22.54 2.42 4.86
C ALA A 529 -24.00 2.68 5.35
N THR A 530 -24.22 2.68 6.67
CA THR A 530 -25.58 2.74 7.26
C THR A 530 -25.83 4.00 8.08
N VAL A 531 -24.82 4.84 8.28
CA VAL A 531 -24.94 6.07 9.08
C VAL A 531 -25.93 7.05 8.46
N ASP A 532 -26.83 7.60 9.31
CA ASP A 532 -27.86 8.56 8.86
C ASP A 532 -27.22 9.83 8.27
N LYS A 533 -27.82 10.31 7.18
CA LYS A 533 -27.33 11.50 6.46
C LYS A 533 -27.30 12.75 7.34
N THR A 534 -28.23 12.91 8.26
CA THR A 534 -28.26 14.06 9.18
C THR A 534 -27.02 14.09 10.06
N LEU A 535 -26.54 12.93 10.51
CA LEU A 535 -25.32 12.81 11.30
C LEU A 535 -24.09 13.19 10.47
N VAL A 536 -24.06 12.75 9.21
CA VAL A 536 -22.98 13.10 8.25
C VAL A 536 -22.94 14.61 8.00
N ASP A 537 -24.10 15.19 7.69
CA ASP A 537 -24.21 16.63 7.41
C ASP A 537 -23.84 17.47 8.66
N ALA A 538 -24.23 17.03 9.85
CA ALA A 538 -23.84 17.65 11.11
C ALA A 538 -22.33 17.56 11.36
N ALA A 539 -21.69 16.42 11.13
CA ALA A 539 -20.24 16.27 11.29
C ALA A 539 -19.44 17.12 10.30
N CYS A 540 -19.87 17.16 9.03
CA CYS A 540 -19.27 18.04 8.01
C CYS A 540 -19.47 19.53 8.37
N LYS A 541 -20.62 19.89 8.93
CA LYS A 541 -20.90 21.24 9.41
C LYS A 541 -20.02 21.62 10.61
N ALA A 542 -19.78 20.69 11.55
CA ALA A 542 -18.85 20.88 12.65
C ALA A 542 -17.43 21.14 12.15
N ALA A 543 -16.95 20.32 11.20
CA ALA A 543 -15.62 20.49 10.60
C ALA A 543 -15.46 21.86 9.93
N ARG A 544 -16.48 22.33 9.21
CA ARG A 544 -16.49 23.68 8.60
C ARG A 544 -16.55 24.80 9.63
N ALA A 545 -17.31 24.64 10.70
CA ALA A 545 -17.41 25.64 11.77
C ALA A 545 -16.09 25.83 12.53
N ILE A 546 -15.30 24.76 12.65
CA ILE A 546 -13.97 24.78 13.27
C ILE A 546 -12.89 25.18 12.25
N GLU A 547 -13.20 25.17 10.94
CA GLU A 547 -12.27 25.38 9.83
C GLU A 547 -11.12 24.34 9.83
N ILE A 548 -11.46 23.06 10.06
CA ILE A 548 -10.50 21.98 10.13
C ILE A 548 -10.78 20.94 9.02
N PRO A 549 -9.85 20.74 8.07
CA PRO A 549 -10.09 19.85 6.92
C PRO A 549 -10.00 18.36 7.28
N VAL A 550 -9.30 18.00 8.36
CA VAL A 550 -9.14 16.60 8.83
C VAL A 550 -9.48 16.55 10.30
N VAL A 551 -10.54 15.84 10.66
CA VAL A 551 -11.02 15.80 12.05
C VAL A 551 -11.84 14.55 12.32
N GLY A 552 -11.73 14.03 13.55
CA GLY A 552 -12.65 13.03 14.10
C GLY A 552 -13.73 13.71 14.91
N ILE A 553 -14.98 13.60 14.51
CA ILE A 553 -16.14 14.13 15.24
C ILE A 553 -16.79 13.02 16.06
N ASP A 554 -17.01 13.29 17.34
CA ASP A 554 -17.67 12.37 18.26
C ASP A 554 -19.08 12.84 18.56
N PHE A 555 -20.04 11.96 18.31
CA PHE A 555 -21.44 12.13 18.68
C PHE A 555 -21.87 11.03 19.66
N MET A 556 -22.77 11.38 20.57
CA MET A 556 -23.64 10.39 21.23
C MET A 556 -24.94 10.31 20.45
N VAL A 557 -25.33 9.11 20.02
CA VAL A 557 -26.52 8.84 19.20
C VAL A 557 -27.38 7.75 19.82
N LYS A 558 -28.69 7.74 19.57
CA LYS A 558 -29.54 6.62 19.94
C LYS A 558 -29.26 5.38 19.10
N SER A 559 -29.05 5.61 17.82
CA SER A 559 -28.60 4.64 16.83
C SER A 559 -27.86 5.39 15.72
N PRO A 560 -26.84 4.83 15.10
CA PRO A 560 -26.18 5.46 13.95
C PRO A 560 -27.10 5.62 12.72
N GLU A 561 -28.22 4.91 12.68
CA GLU A 561 -29.19 4.93 11.58
C GLU A 561 -30.33 5.95 11.80
N THR A 562 -30.29 6.73 12.90
CA THR A 562 -31.32 7.73 13.24
C THR A 562 -30.73 9.13 13.36
N PRO A 563 -31.52 10.21 13.15
CA PRO A 563 -31.00 11.56 13.08
C PRO A 563 -30.69 12.21 14.44
N GLU A 564 -31.04 11.55 15.56
CA GLU A 564 -30.86 12.11 16.89
C GLU A 564 -29.41 11.99 17.35
N TYR A 565 -28.81 13.12 17.67
CA TYR A 565 -27.43 13.18 18.15
C TYR A 565 -27.19 14.30 19.15
N VAL A 566 -26.10 14.15 19.89
CA VAL A 566 -25.49 15.22 20.67
C VAL A 566 -24.00 15.25 20.36
N PHE A 567 -23.47 16.42 19.97
CA PHE A 567 -22.04 16.61 19.74
C PHE A 567 -21.26 16.54 21.05
N ILE A 568 -20.19 15.76 21.07
CA ILE A 568 -19.36 15.54 22.27
C ILE A 568 -18.01 16.24 22.15
N GLU A 569 -17.22 15.95 21.09
CA GLU A 569 -15.92 16.54 20.88
C GLU A 569 -15.47 16.49 19.40
N ALA A 570 -14.44 17.27 19.08
CA ALA A 570 -13.71 17.21 17.81
C ALA A 570 -12.24 16.93 18.10
N ASN A 571 -11.69 15.94 17.41
CA ASN A 571 -10.31 15.51 17.55
C ASN A 571 -9.53 15.88 16.29
N GLU A 572 -8.53 16.73 16.42
CA GLU A 572 -7.72 17.28 15.34
C GLU A 572 -6.75 16.23 14.73
N ARG A 573 -6.59 15.12 15.42
CA ARG A 573 -5.68 14.03 15.03
C ARG A 573 -6.38 12.67 15.15
N PRO A 574 -7.35 12.38 14.27
CA PRO A 574 -8.05 11.10 14.31
C PRO A 574 -7.13 9.92 13.94
N GLY A 575 -7.24 8.80 14.66
CA GLY A 575 -6.49 7.58 14.36
C GLY A 575 -7.04 6.87 13.13
N LEU A 576 -6.51 7.19 11.94
CA LEU A 576 -7.01 6.69 10.66
C LEU A 576 -6.92 5.16 10.54
N ALA A 577 -5.89 4.53 11.09
CA ALA A 577 -5.70 3.08 11.09
C ALA A 577 -6.80 2.30 11.79
N ASN A 578 -7.56 2.93 12.69
CA ASN A 578 -8.65 2.29 13.41
C ASN A 578 -9.91 2.06 12.56
N HIS A 579 -9.95 2.59 11.35
CA HIS A 579 -11.13 2.61 10.48
C HIS A 579 -10.97 1.76 9.21
N GLU A 580 -9.97 0.90 9.14
CA GLU A 580 -9.87 -0.08 8.05
C GLU A 580 -11.10 -1.02 8.04
N PRO A 581 -11.63 -1.37 6.85
CA PRO A 581 -11.06 -1.21 5.52
C PRO A 581 -11.42 0.12 4.81
N GLN A 582 -11.96 1.12 5.51
CA GLN A 582 -12.30 2.40 4.90
C GLN A 582 -11.02 3.12 4.38
N PRO A 583 -11.07 3.82 3.23
CA PRO A 583 -9.91 4.36 2.55
C PRO A 583 -9.38 5.65 3.20
N THR A 584 -9.22 5.67 4.52
CA THR A 584 -8.88 6.88 5.30
C THR A 584 -7.50 7.43 4.95
N ALA A 585 -6.48 6.57 4.86
CA ALA A 585 -5.12 6.99 4.47
C ALA A 585 -5.09 7.48 3.01
N ALA A 586 -5.80 6.81 2.10
CA ALA A 586 -5.90 7.22 0.71
C ALA A 586 -6.52 8.62 0.57
N ARG A 587 -7.64 8.88 1.25
CA ARG A 587 -8.30 10.19 1.24
C ARG A 587 -7.49 11.27 1.93
N PHE A 588 -6.72 10.91 2.97
CA PHE A 588 -5.81 11.85 3.62
C PHE A 588 -4.69 12.30 2.67
N VAL A 589 -4.02 11.36 1.99
CA VAL A 589 -2.97 11.69 1.01
C VAL A 589 -3.53 12.50 -0.17
N GLU A 590 -4.74 12.18 -0.66
CA GLU A 590 -5.44 12.98 -1.68
C GLU A 590 -5.76 14.40 -1.22
N CYS A 591 -6.20 14.57 0.02
CA CYS A 591 -6.44 15.90 0.61
C CYS A 591 -5.15 16.74 0.65
N LEU A 592 -4.02 16.12 0.99
CA LEU A 592 -2.72 16.80 0.99
C LEU A 592 -2.21 17.10 -0.42
N PHE A 593 -2.43 16.20 -1.37
CA PHE A 593 -1.94 16.25 -2.75
C PHE A 593 -3.08 15.97 -3.74
N PRO A 594 -3.96 16.96 -4.02
CA PRO A 594 -5.15 16.77 -4.87
C PRO A 594 -4.85 16.22 -6.27
N GLN A 595 -3.66 16.49 -6.81
CA GLN A 595 -3.22 16.00 -8.11
C GLN A 595 -3.04 14.46 -8.17
N LEU A 596 -3.03 13.78 -7.02
CA LEU A 596 -2.97 12.31 -6.94
C LEU A 596 -4.35 11.65 -6.95
N GLY A 597 -5.44 12.43 -6.86
CA GLY A 597 -6.81 11.95 -6.73
C GLY A 597 -7.52 11.56 -8.03
N THR A 598 -6.91 11.72 -9.20
CA THR A 598 -7.60 11.61 -10.49
C THR A 598 -7.72 10.19 -11.06
N ASN A 599 -7.26 9.13 -10.39
CA ASN A 599 -7.26 7.77 -10.94
C ASN A 599 -7.60 6.66 -9.91
N ILE A 600 -8.66 6.79 -9.15
CA ILE A 600 -9.25 5.63 -8.46
C ILE A 600 -10.74 5.62 -8.83
N PRO A 601 -11.22 4.55 -9.53
CA PRO A 601 -12.62 4.40 -9.87
C PRO A 601 -13.50 4.24 -8.63
#